data_5a359eb8e6a091625dc5f2db6bec5983
#
_entry.id   5a359eb8e6a091625dc5f2db6bec5983
#
_cell.length_a   1.000
_cell.length_b   1.000
_cell.length_c   1.000
_cell.angle_alpha   90.00
_cell.angle_beta   90.00
_cell.angle_gamma   90.00
#
_symmetry.space_group_name_H-M   'P 1'
#
loop_
_entity.id
_entity.type
_entity.pdbx_description
1 polymer ?
#
loop_
_entity_poly.entity_id
_entity_poly.type
_entity_poly.pdbx_seq_one_letter_code
_entity_poly.pdbx_strand_id
1 'polypeptide(L)'
;MTAEVETENRQEASGYLNKGVERQARRSRYRVPLLIAAPVVVIAGALLVYLQGGRYEATDDAYVQSAKVQVSANVSGRVISVNVTNNQRVRTGQILFSLDPAPYQALVDEAAAKLASAKLRIGSLQANYRQGASELLAAQDRLHFAERERDRQKDLLAEGISSQAQYDSAALAAVAARQQIETVVQQNASVLASLGGRPGGAVDDNPIVREALAALDQATLRLSYTTIRAPQDGIVTKVDQLPVGNYVDASKPVFTLVGTSLWIEANFKEDQLHYMRLGQPATVKVDAFPDLKLTARLANFSPGTGNTFSLLPPENATGNWVKVTQRLPVEFLLGQAPANVPLHAGLSASVTVDTGHRRHLFGGDAAAAP
;
A
#
# COMPACT_ATOMS: atom_id res chain seq x y z
N MET A 1 91.71 -61.98 52.15
CA MET A 1 91.12 -61.70 50.85
C MET A 1 89.58 -61.57 50.92
N THR A 2 89.11 -60.97 52.00
CA THR A 2 87.65 -60.83 52.28
C THR A 2 87.28 -59.44 52.81
N ALA A 3 88.22 -58.53 52.95
CA ALA A 3 87.95 -57.16 53.47
C ALA A 3 87.88 -56.04 52.41
N GLU A 4 88.39 -56.30 51.17
CA GLU A 4 88.40 -55.30 50.08
C GLU A 4 87.10 -55.26 49.23
N VAL A 5 86.36 -56.35 49.17
CA VAL A 5 85.12 -56.43 48.42
C VAL A 5 83.94 -55.73 49.13
N GLU A 6 83.97 -55.60 50.44
CA GLU A 6 82.87 -54.95 51.23
C GLU A 6 82.94 -53.42 51.21
N THR A 7 84.08 -52.81 50.96
CA THR A 7 84.21 -51.33 50.86
C THR A 7 83.82 -50.74 49.50
N GLU A 8 84.02 -51.50 48.42
CA GLU A 8 83.70 -51.07 47.11
C GLU A 8 82.14 -51.06 46.87
N ASN A 9 81.46 -52.05 47.42
CA ASN A 9 79.99 -52.15 47.32
C ASN A 9 79.24 -51.10 48.16
N ARG A 10 79.90 -50.52 49.24
CA ARG A 10 79.31 -49.42 50.03
C ARG A 10 79.42 -48.06 49.36
N GLN A 11 80.44 -47.82 48.50
CA GLN A 11 80.61 -46.57 47.81
C GLN A 11 79.66 -46.47 46.58
N GLU A 12 79.42 -47.58 45.86
CA GLU A 12 78.45 -47.59 44.78
C GLU A 12 76.99 -47.42 45.25
N ALA A 13 76.64 -48.02 46.40
CA ALA A 13 75.27 -47.85 46.96
C ALA A 13 74.99 -46.42 47.42
N SER A 14 76.01 -45.66 47.87
CA SER A 14 75.89 -44.25 48.27
C SER A 14 75.70 -43.29 47.06
N GLY A 15 76.29 -43.64 45.90
CA GLY A 15 76.16 -42.82 44.66
C GLY A 15 74.81 -42.90 44.01
N TYR A 16 74.15 -44.05 44.11
CA TYR A 16 72.80 -44.19 43.52
C TYR A 16 71.67 -43.54 44.35
N LEU A 17 71.82 -43.47 45.69
CA LEU A 17 70.82 -42.84 46.56
C LEU A 17 70.83 -41.31 46.42
N ASN A 18 71.95 -40.68 46.11
CA ASN A 18 72.05 -39.24 46.02
C ASN A 18 71.53 -38.69 44.68
N LYS A 19 71.58 -39.46 43.55
CA LYS A 19 71.01 -39.08 42.26
C LYS A 19 69.48 -39.20 42.21
N GLY A 20 68.88 -40.06 43.03
CA GLY A 20 67.45 -40.24 43.14
C GLY A 20 66.73 -39.07 43.81
N VAL A 21 67.33 -38.52 44.85
CA VAL A 21 66.77 -37.45 45.68
C VAL A 21 66.83 -36.10 44.96
N GLU A 22 67.88 -35.80 44.20
CA GLU A 22 67.95 -34.56 43.41
C GLU A 22 66.94 -34.51 42.22
N ARG A 23 66.63 -35.64 41.63
CA ARG A 23 65.62 -35.71 40.58
C ARG A 23 64.20 -35.56 41.09
N GLN A 24 63.88 -35.98 42.28
CA GLN A 24 62.56 -35.80 42.90
C GLN A 24 62.35 -34.35 43.39
N ALA A 25 63.35 -33.70 43.91
CA ALA A 25 63.24 -32.31 44.38
C ALA A 25 63.03 -31.28 43.21
N ARG A 26 63.65 -31.56 42.05
CA ARG A 26 63.42 -30.69 40.85
C ARG A 26 62.06 -30.85 40.26
N ARG A 27 61.42 -32.02 40.25
CA ARG A 27 60.07 -32.26 39.78
C ARG A 27 58.96 -31.64 40.66
N SER A 28 59.23 -31.48 41.94
CA SER A 28 58.31 -30.90 42.90
C SER A 28 58.20 -29.37 42.78
N ARG A 29 59.29 -28.68 42.42
CA ARG A 29 59.29 -27.21 42.27
C ARG A 29 58.45 -26.69 41.12
N TYR A 30 58.20 -27.48 40.09
CA TYR A 30 57.32 -27.07 38.93
C TYR A 30 55.90 -27.60 39.06
N ARG A 31 55.58 -28.52 39.93
CA ARG A 31 54.22 -29.07 40.08
C ARG A 31 53.30 -28.09 40.76
N VAL A 32 53.72 -27.31 41.71
CA VAL A 32 52.90 -26.32 42.41
C VAL A 32 52.59 -25.13 41.51
N PRO A 33 53.55 -24.48 40.79
CA PRO A 33 53.22 -23.41 39.88
C PRO A 33 52.43 -23.89 38.68
N LEU A 34 52.62 -25.14 38.21
CA LEU A 34 51.80 -25.68 37.10
C LEU A 34 50.35 -25.98 37.54
N LEU A 35 50.15 -26.44 38.78
CA LEU A 35 48.84 -26.70 39.37
C LEU A 35 48.03 -25.38 39.56
N ILE A 36 48.70 -24.26 39.79
CA ILE A 36 48.11 -22.95 39.94
C ILE A 36 47.92 -22.27 38.53
N ALA A 37 48.93 -22.47 37.66
CA ALA A 37 48.84 -21.85 36.29
C ALA A 37 47.74 -22.43 35.45
N ALA A 38 47.44 -23.72 35.52
CA ALA A 38 46.39 -24.35 34.73
C ALA A 38 45.01 -23.78 35.03
N PRO A 39 44.53 -23.70 36.30
CA PRO A 39 43.23 -23.03 36.56
C PRO A 39 43.24 -21.55 36.22
N VAL A 40 44.33 -20.82 36.38
CA VAL A 40 44.43 -19.41 36.01
C VAL A 40 44.25 -19.23 34.49
N VAL A 41 44.90 -20.07 33.68
CA VAL A 41 44.73 -20.04 32.22
C VAL A 41 43.28 -20.39 31.81
N VAL A 42 42.68 -21.40 32.46
CA VAL A 42 41.28 -21.76 32.22
C VAL A 42 40.32 -20.61 32.61
N ILE A 43 40.55 -20.00 33.78
CA ILE A 43 39.75 -18.86 34.22
C ILE A 43 39.96 -17.66 33.31
N ALA A 44 41.20 -17.36 32.90
CA ALA A 44 41.48 -16.27 31.94
C ALA A 44 40.84 -16.55 30.55
N GLY A 45 40.90 -17.79 30.08
CA GLY A 45 40.24 -18.21 28.84
C GLY A 45 38.73 -18.12 28.95
N ALA A 46 38.12 -18.60 30.03
CA ALA A 46 36.71 -18.49 30.30
C ALA A 46 36.24 -17.02 30.40
N LEU A 47 37.09 -16.20 31.06
CA LEU A 47 36.85 -14.75 31.17
C LEU A 47 36.90 -14.04 29.82
N LEU A 48 37.87 -14.38 28.96
CA LEU A 48 37.94 -13.84 27.60
C LEU A 48 36.72 -14.24 26.76
N VAL A 49 36.30 -15.50 26.82
CA VAL A 49 35.07 -15.97 26.14
C VAL A 49 33.85 -15.29 26.71
N TYR A 50 33.76 -15.09 28.01
CA TYR A 50 32.66 -14.37 28.66
C TYR A 50 32.57 -12.90 28.22
N LEU A 51 33.72 -12.19 28.18
CA LEU A 51 33.81 -10.78 27.78
C LEU A 51 33.54 -10.56 26.28
N GLN A 52 33.84 -11.55 25.45
CA GLN A 52 33.52 -11.51 24.01
C GLN A 52 32.09 -11.95 23.72
N GLY A 53 31.41 -12.60 24.65
CA GLY A 53 30.01 -13.01 24.54
C GLY A 53 29.04 -11.82 24.67
N GLY A 54 27.83 -11.96 24.09
CA GLY A 54 26.73 -10.99 24.26
C GLY A 54 26.70 -9.83 23.27
N ARG A 55 27.70 -9.72 22.38
CA ARG A 55 27.71 -8.71 21.32
C ARG A 55 26.80 -9.08 20.14
N TYR A 56 26.72 -10.35 19.84
CA TYR A 56 26.00 -10.83 18.66
C TYR A 56 24.74 -11.59 19.07
N GLU A 57 23.60 -11.15 18.58
CA GLU A 57 22.34 -11.88 18.71
C GLU A 57 22.00 -12.52 17.38
N ALA A 58 21.66 -13.81 17.39
CA ALA A 58 21.43 -14.58 16.17
C ALA A 58 20.11 -15.34 16.25
N THR A 59 19.46 -15.45 15.11
CA THR A 59 18.30 -16.32 14.91
C THR A 59 18.41 -17.03 13.56
N ASP A 60 17.95 -18.27 13.51
CA ASP A 60 17.79 -19.09 12.31
C ASP A 60 16.32 -19.10 11.82
N ASP A 61 15.42 -18.45 12.57
CA ASP A 61 14.02 -18.28 12.20
C ASP A 61 13.86 -16.95 11.45
N ALA A 62 14.37 -16.92 10.23
CA ALA A 62 14.29 -15.75 9.36
C ALA A 62 13.97 -16.15 7.92
N TYR A 63 13.26 -15.26 7.23
CA TYR A 63 12.79 -15.50 5.86
C TYR A 63 12.99 -14.27 4.99
N VAL A 64 13.33 -14.52 3.73
CA VAL A 64 13.30 -13.48 2.70
C VAL A 64 11.85 -13.16 2.38
N GLN A 65 11.46 -11.92 2.51
CA GLN A 65 10.12 -11.42 2.23
C GLN A 65 10.12 -10.47 1.03
N SER A 66 8.96 -10.33 0.40
CA SER A 66 8.71 -9.31 -0.61
C SER A 66 7.25 -8.88 -0.58
N ALA A 67 6.95 -7.69 -1.11
CA ALA A 67 5.59 -7.26 -1.30
C ALA A 67 4.86 -8.19 -2.27
N LYS A 68 3.72 -8.71 -1.85
CA LYS A 68 2.84 -9.56 -2.67
C LYS A 68 1.56 -8.81 -2.94
N VAL A 69 1.28 -8.54 -4.20
CA VAL A 69 0.04 -7.89 -4.63
C VAL A 69 -0.79 -8.90 -5.39
N GLN A 70 -2.01 -9.12 -4.92
CA GLN A 70 -2.97 -9.93 -5.65
C GLN A 70 -3.57 -9.08 -6.78
N VAL A 71 -3.43 -9.55 -8.01
CA VAL A 71 -3.99 -8.90 -9.20
C VAL A 71 -5.41 -9.43 -9.40
N SER A 72 -6.37 -8.51 -9.39
CA SER A 72 -7.78 -8.75 -9.69
C SER A 72 -8.25 -7.81 -10.80
N ALA A 73 -9.32 -8.17 -11.48
CA ALA A 73 -10.01 -7.27 -12.38
C ALA A 73 -10.99 -6.38 -11.60
N ASN A 74 -11.12 -5.11 -12.00
CA ASN A 74 -12.10 -4.18 -11.42
C ASN A 74 -13.51 -4.36 -12.02
N VAL A 75 -13.60 -5.05 -13.17
CA VAL A 75 -14.85 -5.36 -13.88
C VAL A 75 -14.85 -6.84 -14.27
N SER A 76 -16.03 -7.42 -14.35
CA SER A 76 -16.19 -8.82 -14.74
C SER A 76 -16.18 -8.96 -16.26
N GLY A 77 -15.65 -10.06 -16.78
CA GLY A 77 -15.65 -10.29 -18.22
C GLY A 77 -14.93 -11.54 -18.66
N ARG A 78 -15.04 -11.87 -19.94
CA ARG A 78 -14.31 -12.96 -20.57
C ARG A 78 -12.88 -12.52 -20.90
N VAL A 79 -11.90 -13.33 -20.59
CA VAL A 79 -10.50 -13.10 -20.96
C VAL A 79 -10.32 -13.34 -22.46
N ILE A 80 -9.84 -12.32 -23.17
CA ILE A 80 -9.55 -12.41 -24.62
C ILE A 80 -8.06 -12.58 -24.91
N SER A 81 -7.19 -12.07 -24.04
CA SER A 81 -5.74 -12.24 -24.17
C SER A 81 -5.06 -12.25 -22.82
N VAL A 82 -4.00 -13.04 -22.70
CA VAL A 82 -3.04 -13.03 -21.59
C VAL A 82 -1.67 -12.73 -22.17
N ASN A 83 -1.07 -11.60 -21.75
CA ASN A 83 0.14 -11.04 -22.35
C ASN A 83 1.40 -11.32 -21.55
N VAL A 84 1.30 -12.17 -20.53
CA VAL A 84 2.40 -12.54 -19.64
C VAL A 84 2.44 -14.06 -19.45
N THR A 85 3.64 -14.56 -19.12
CA THR A 85 3.87 -15.96 -18.79
C THR A 85 4.21 -16.11 -17.30
N ASN A 86 4.10 -17.34 -16.78
CA ASN A 86 4.46 -17.61 -15.40
C ASN A 86 5.94 -17.30 -15.14
N ASN A 87 6.25 -16.70 -13.99
CA ASN A 87 7.58 -16.24 -13.58
C ASN A 87 8.18 -15.13 -14.47
N GLN A 88 7.39 -14.48 -15.31
CA GLN A 88 7.85 -13.34 -16.11
C GLN A 88 8.00 -12.08 -15.25
N ARG A 89 9.10 -11.36 -15.44
CA ARG A 89 9.27 -10.01 -14.86
C ARG A 89 8.46 -9.01 -15.67
N VAL A 90 7.68 -8.19 -14.96
CA VAL A 90 6.86 -7.14 -15.53
C VAL A 90 7.18 -5.78 -14.89
N ARG A 91 6.91 -4.71 -15.64
CA ARG A 91 7.05 -3.32 -15.17
C ARG A 91 5.70 -2.72 -14.85
N THR A 92 5.70 -1.73 -13.99
CA THR A 92 4.51 -0.91 -13.68
C THR A 92 3.86 -0.40 -14.96
N GLY A 93 2.53 -0.55 -15.06
CA GLY A 93 1.74 -0.16 -16.24
C GLY A 93 1.75 -1.16 -17.40
N GLN A 94 2.59 -2.21 -17.38
CA GLN A 94 2.59 -3.25 -18.41
C GLN A 94 1.26 -4.00 -18.41
N ILE A 95 0.70 -4.25 -19.62
CA ILE A 95 -0.53 -5.02 -19.77
C ILE A 95 -0.28 -6.48 -19.38
N LEU A 96 -1.10 -6.98 -18.48
CA LEU A 96 -1.04 -8.36 -17.98
C LEU A 96 -2.02 -9.25 -18.75
N PHE A 97 -3.28 -8.84 -18.82
CA PHE A 97 -4.30 -9.51 -19.60
C PHE A 97 -5.42 -8.52 -19.97
N SER A 98 -6.28 -8.90 -20.90
CA SER A 98 -7.40 -8.09 -21.32
C SER A 98 -8.70 -8.88 -21.32
N LEU A 99 -9.75 -8.23 -20.88
CA LEU A 99 -11.11 -8.72 -20.94
C LEU A 99 -11.79 -8.25 -22.23
N ASP A 100 -12.87 -8.91 -22.62
CA ASP A 100 -13.70 -8.51 -23.75
C ASP A 100 -14.25 -7.08 -23.54
N PRO A 101 -13.83 -6.10 -24.36
CA PRO A 101 -14.27 -4.71 -24.23
C PRO A 101 -15.65 -4.46 -24.83
N ALA A 102 -16.18 -5.35 -25.68
CA ALA A 102 -17.38 -5.10 -26.49
C ALA A 102 -18.60 -4.72 -25.64
N PRO A 103 -18.94 -5.38 -24.52
CA PRO A 103 -20.06 -4.97 -23.68
C PRO A 103 -19.87 -3.57 -23.07
N TYR A 104 -18.63 -3.23 -22.69
CA TYR A 104 -18.29 -1.95 -22.10
C TYR A 104 -18.24 -0.82 -23.13
N GLN A 105 -17.81 -1.12 -24.37
CA GLN A 105 -17.85 -0.19 -25.48
C GLN A 105 -19.31 0.17 -25.82
N ALA A 106 -20.22 -0.79 -25.84
CA ALA A 106 -21.65 -0.53 -26.05
C ALA A 106 -22.24 0.41 -24.97
N LEU A 107 -21.81 0.29 -23.71
CA LEU A 107 -22.21 1.21 -22.64
C LEU A 107 -21.65 2.63 -22.84
N VAL A 108 -20.43 2.76 -23.35
CA VAL A 108 -19.86 4.08 -23.72
C VAL A 108 -20.66 4.72 -24.85
N ASP A 109 -20.98 3.95 -25.91
CA ASP A 109 -21.75 4.44 -27.05
C ASP A 109 -23.16 4.87 -26.64
N GLU A 110 -23.82 4.11 -25.76
CA GLU A 110 -25.10 4.44 -25.16
C GLU A 110 -25.03 5.76 -24.35
N ALA A 111 -24.04 5.90 -23.48
CA ALA A 111 -23.85 7.09 -22.66
C ALA A 111 -23.53 8.33 -23.55
N ALA A 112 -22.73 8.17 -24.60
CA ALA A 112 -22.41 9.21 -25.56
C ALA A 112 -23.68 9.69 -26.32
N ALA A 113 -24.55 8.76 -26.74
CA ALA A 113 -25.80 9.09 -27.35
C ALA A 113 -26.76 9.86 -26.41
N LYS A 114 -26.80 9.46 -25.10
CA LYS A 114 -27.55 10.16 -24.06
C LYS A 114 -27.04 11.60 -23.86
N LEU A 115 -25.72 11.79 -23.83
CA LEU A 115 -25.11 13.11 -23.74
C LEU A 115 -25.44 13.98 -24.93
N ALA A 116 -25.36 13.44 -26.16
CA ALA A 116 -25.74 14.16 -27.37
C ALA A 116 -27.21 14.59 -27.33
N SER A 117 -28.11 13.70 -26.93
CA SER A 117 -29.54 13.98 -26.75
C SER A 117 -29.80 15.06 -25.69
N ALA A 118 -29.09 15.02 -24.57
CA ALA A 118 -29.18 16.05 -23.52
C ALA A 118 -28.74 17.42 -24.04
N LYS A 119 -27.64 17.50 -24.79
CA LYS A 119 -27.17 18.75 -25.43
C LYS A 119 -28.17 19.31 -26.41
N LEU A 120 -28.74 18.47 -27.29
CA LEU A 120 -29.77 18.88 -28.23
C LEU A 120 -31.02 19.41 -27.52
N ARG A 121 -31.46 18.75 -26.44
CA ARG A 121 -32.62 19.19 -25.65
C ARG A 121 -32.37 20.57 -25.02
N ILE A 122 -31.22 20.84 -24.46
CA ILE A 122 -30.89 22.15 -23.90
C ILE A 122 -30.80 23.21 -25.00
N GLY A 123 -30.19 22.88 -26.14
CA GLY A 123 -30.16 23.78 -27.30
C GLY A 123 -31.58 24.15 -27.79
N SER A 124 -32.51 23.20 -27.83
CA SER A 124 -33.91 23.43 -28.16
C SER A 124 -34.58 24.34 -27.11
N LEU A 125 -34.39 24.09 -25.83
CA LEU A 125 -34.93 24.97 -24.78
C LEU A 125 -34.40 26.40 -24.86
N GLN A 126 -33.12 26.58 -25.18
CA GLN A 126 -32.53 27.91 -25.42
C GLN A 126 -33.16 28.61 -26.62
N ALA A 127 -33.46 27.89 -27.71
CA ALA A 127 -34.17 28.43 -28.88
C ALA A 127 -35.59 28.83 -28.52
N ASN A 128 -36.33 27.99 -27.79
CA ASN A 128 -37.70 28.28 -27.32
C ASN A 128 -37.70 29.53 -26.39
N TYR A 129 -36.72 29.67 -25.49
CA TYR A 129 -36.60 30.86 -24.65
C TYR A 129 -36.40 32.14 -25.48
N ARG A 130 -35.55 32.09 -26.51
CA ARG A 130 -35.35 33.25 -27.43
C ARG A 130 -36.61 33.59 -28.22
N GLN A 131 -37.34 32.56 -28.67
CA GLN A 131 -38.64 32.75 -29.30
C GLN A 131 -39.63 33.43 -28.36
N GLY A 132 -39.77 32.92 -27.10
CA GLY A 132 -40.66 33.53 -26.12
C GLY A 132 -40.27 34.97 -25.75
N ALA A 133 -38.98 35.31 -25.78
CA ALA A 133 -38.52 36.69 -25.60
C ALA A 133 -38.99 37.60 -26.77
N SER A 134 -38.98 37.11 -28.00
CA SER A 134 -39.48 37.85 -29.15
C SER A 134 -41.02 37.99 -29.12
N GLU A 135 -41.71 36.94 -28.66
CA GLU A 135 -43.18 36.98 -28.47
C GLU A 135 -43.58 37.98 -27.38
N LEU A 136 -42.78 38.10 -26.31
CA LEU A 136 -42.98 39.08 -25.27
C LEU A 136 -42.88 40.50 -25.80
N LEU A 137 -41.86 40.83 -26.62
CA LEU A 137 -41.72 42.12 -27.27
C LEU A 137 -42.95 42.45 -28.13
N ALA A 138 -43.39 41.49 -28.96
CA ALA A 138 -44.56 41.68 -29.79
C ALA A 138 -45.86 41.87 -28.98
N ALA A 139 -46.00 41.19 -27.83
CA ALA A 139 -47.13 41.41 -26.93
C ALA A 139 -47.09 42.78 -26.26
N GLN A 140 -45.90 43.28 -25.89
CA GLN A 140 -45.69 44.61 -25.35
C GLN A 140 -46.09 45.71 -26.38
N ASP A 141 -45.68 45.56 -27.61
CA ASP A 141 -46.05 46.48 -28.70
C ASP A 141 -47.60 46.52 -28.93
N ARG A 142 -48.24 45.34 -28.86
CA ARG A 142 -49.70 45.24 -28.96
C ARG A 142 -50.41 45.95 -27.79
N LEU A 143 -49.89 45.76 -26.56
CA LEU A 143 -50.41 46.45 -25.37
C LEU A 143 -50.27 47.97 -25.55
N HIS A 144 -49.13 48.46 -25.97
CA HIS A 144 -48.88 49.89 -26.19
C HIS A 144 -49.80 50.47 -27.23
N PHE A 145 -50.08 49.73 -28.31
CA PHE A 145 -51.05 50.13 -29.29
C PHE A 145 -52.48 50.20 -28.71
N ALA A 146 -52.93 49.16 -28.02
CA ALA A 146 -54.27 49.09 -27.43
C ALA A 146 -54.48 50.17 -26.36
N GLU A 147 -53.45 50.51 -25.56
CA GLU A 147 -53.52 51.58 -24.56
C GLU A 147 -53.68 52.95 -25.23
N ARG A 148 -52.91 53.23 -26.29
CA ARG A 148 -53.06 54.48 -27.05
C ARG A 148 -54.44 54.59 -27.69
N GLU A 149 -54.99 53.48 -28.20
CA GLU A 149 -56.32 53.46 -28.76
C GLU A 149 -57.41 53.72 -27.69
N ARG A 150 -57.30 53.06 -26.55
CA ARG A 150 -58.19 53.32 -25.41
C ARG A 150 -58.13 54.76 -24.99
N ASP A 151 -57.00 55.39 -24.88
CA ASP A 151 -56.82 56.78 -24.42
C ASP A 151 -57.43 57.74 -25.49
N ARG A 152 -57.24 57.50 -26.78
CA ARG A 152 -57.84 58.24 -27.88
C ARG A 152 -59.36 58.14 -27.83
N GLN A 153 -59.91 56.95 -27.67
CA GLN A 153 -61.37 56.76 -27.54
C GLN A 153 -61.96 57.43 -26.31
N LYS A 154 -61.20 57.48 -25.20
CA LYS A 154 -61.56 58.20 -23.98
C LYS A 154 -61.71 59.74 -24.24
N ASP A 155 -60.74 60.32 -24.91
CA ASP A 155 -60.72 61.72 -25.19
C ASP A 155 -61.86 62.08 -26.20
N LEU A 156 -62.05 61.27 -27.21
CA LEU A 156 -63.15 61.46 -28.17
C LEU A 156 -64.56 61.29 -27.53
N LEU A 157 -64.69 60.41 -26.54
CA LEU A 157 -65.91 60.25 -25.72
C LEU A 157 -66.17 61.49 -24.91
N ALA A 158 -65.14 62.09 -24.28
CA ALA A 158 -65.26 63.31 -23.50
C ALA A 158 -65.69 64.51 -24.37
N GLU A 159 -65.32 64.50 -25.64
CA GLU A 159 -65.73 65.48 -26.63
C GLU A 159 -67.12 65.18 -27.25
N GLY A 160 -67.74 64.05 -26.90
CA GLY A 160 -69.04 63.62 -27.48
C GLY A 160 -68.97 63.07 -28.90
N ILE A 161 -67.78 62.78 -29.44
CA ILE A 161 -67.52 62.31 -30.80
C ILE A 161 -67.65 60.81 -30.90
N SER A 162 -67.23 60.07 -29.83
CA SER A 162 -67.23 58.61 -29.76
C SER A 162 -68.35 58.12 -28.82
N SER A 163 -68.77 56.82 -29.01
CA SER A 163 -69.77 56.21 -28.15
C SER A 163 -69.11 55.49 -26.92
N GLN A 164 -69.85 55.35 -25.83
CA GLN A 164 -69.43 54.58 -24.66
C GLN A 164 -69.04 53.14 -25.06
N ALA A 165 -69.74 52.49 -25.95
CA ALA A 165 -69.47 51.14 -26.46
C ALA A 165 -68.13 51.05 -27.15
N GLN A 166 -67.70 52.09 -27.90
CA GLN A 166 -66.40 52.15 -28.56
C GLN A 166 -65.25 52.27 -27.51
N TYR A 167 -65.44 53.13 -26.49
CA TYR A 167 -64.48 53.20 -25.38
C TYR A 167 -64.38 51.87 -24.62
N ASP A 168 -65.52 51.26 -24.27
CA ASP A 168 -65.52 49.98 -23.48
C ASP A 168 -64.87 48.89 -24.31
N SER A 169 -65.05 48.83 -25.62
CA SER A 169 -64.37 47.89 -26.52
C SER A 169 -62.84 48.09 -26.52
N ALA A 170 -62.36 49.33 -26.61
CA ALA A 170 -60.96 49.68 -26.60
C ALA A 170 -60.33 49.38 -25.24
N ALA A 171 -61.08 49.64 -24.13
CA ALA A 171 -60.62 49.29 -22.74
C ALA A 171 -60.47 47.77 -22.57
N LEU A 172 -61.45 47.00 -23.08
CA LEU A 172 -61.38 45.54 -22.99
C LEU A 172 -60.19 45.00 -23.82
N ALA A 173 -59.91 45.58 -25.00
CA ALA A 173 -58.75 45.19 -25.82
C ALA A 173 -57.44 45.47 -25.13
N ALA A 174 -57.31 46.58 -24.39
CA ALA A 174 -56.11 46.87 -23.58
C ALA A 174 -55.91 45.88 -22.40
N VAL A 175 -56.99 45.50 -21.73
CA VAL A 175 -56.97 44.46 -20.67
C VAL A 175 -56.55 43.11 -21.23
N ALA A 176 -57.16 42.70 -22.38
CA ALA A 176 -56.78 41.44 -23.03
C ALA A 176 -55.30 41.41 -23.47
N ALA A 177 -54.78 42.52 -24.00
CA ALA A 177 -53.37 42.63 -24.39
C ALA A 177 -52.42 42.52 -23.16
N ARG A 178 -52.81 43.07 -21.99
CA ARG A 178 -52.08 42.95 -20.76
C ARG A 178 -52.03 41.50 -20.22
N GLN A 179 -53.19 40.82 -20.25
CA GLN A 179 -53.26 39.39 -19.88
C GLN A 179 -52.42 38.52 -20.79
N GLN A 180 -52.29 38.86 -22.08
CA GLN A 180 -51.43 38.15 -23.03
C GLN A 180 -49.96 38.26 -22.63
N ILE A 181 -49.49 39.44 -22.16
CA ILE A 181 -48.12 39.59 -21.64
C ILE A 181 -47.88 38.67 -20.47
N GLU A 182 -48.78 38.63 -19.49
CA GLU A 182 -48.65 37.78 -18.33
C GLU A 182 -48.55 36.30 -18.72
N THR A 183 -49.34 35.87 -19.71
CA THR A 183 -49.27 34.49 -20.21
C THR A 183 -47.90 34.18 -20.84
N VAL A 184 -47.36 35.07 -21.68
CA VAL A 184 -46.06 34.89 -22.31
C VAL A 184 -44.90 34.91 -21.27
N VAL A 185 -45.00 35.78 -20.29
CA VAL A 185 -44.05 35.85 -19.17
C VAL A 185 -44.01 34.54 -18.39
N GLN A 186 -45.18 33.96 -18.04
CA GLN A 186 -45.25 32.68 -17.33
C GLN A 186 -44.71 31.52 -18.17
N GLN A 187 -45.03 31.48 -19.49
CA GLN A 187 -44.47 30.47 -20.38
C GLN A 187 -42.95 30.58 -20.46
N ASN A 188 -42.41 31.79 -20.60
CA ASN A 188 -40.96 32.02 -20.66
C ASN A 188 -40.27 31.69 -19.34
N ALA A 189 -40.89 31.99 -18.20
CA ALA A 189 -40.41 31.61 -16.87
C ALA A 189 -40.29 30.08 -16.69
N SER A 190 -41.27 29.33 -17.23
CA SER A 190 -41.23 27.85 -17.21
C SER A 190 -40.04 27.29 -18.00
N VAL A 191 -39.79 27.84 -19.20
CA VAL A 191 -38.64 27.47 -20.02
C VAL A 191 -37.33 27.86 -19.32
N LEU A 192 -37.29 29.05 -18.74
CA LEU A 192 -36.12 29.51 -17.96
C LEU A 192 -35.81 28.61 -16.75
N ALA A 193 -36.82 28.15 -16.04
CA ALA A 193 -36.69 27.20 -14.96
C ALA A 193 -36.06 25.86 -15.44
N SER A 194 -36.53 25.38 -16.62
CA SER A 194 -35.98 24.19 -17.28
C SER A 194 -34.52 24.37 -17.72
N LEU A 195 -34.07 25.59 -17.96
CA LEU A 195 -32.68 25.97 -18.24
C LEU A 195 -31.83 26.18 -16.96
N GLY A 196 -32.40 25.96 -15.74
CA GLY A 196 -31.73 26.20 -14.50
C GLY A 196 -31.53 27.69 -14.17
N GLY A 197 -32.42 28.55 -14.66
CA GLY A 197 -32.37 29.99 -14.41
C GLY A 197 -31.35 30.79 -15.24
N ARG A 198 -30.66 30.15 -16.19
CA ARG A 198 -29.57 30.76 -17.00
C ARG A 198 -29.83 30.64 -18.49
N PRO A 199 -30.53 31.60 -19.11
CA PRO A 199 -30.92 31.47 -20.51
C PRO A 199 -29.76 31.54 -21.50
N GLY A 200 -28.64 32.21 -21.13
CA GLY A 200 -27.43 32.34 -21.95
C GLY A 200 -26.25 31.52 -21.45
N GLY A 201 -26.48 30.59 -20.52
CA GLY A 201 -25.39 29.70 -19.99
C GLY A 201 -24.88 28.74 -21.06
N ALA A 202 -23.63 28.32 -20.94
CA ALA A 202 -23.09 27.26 -21.80
C ALA A 202 -23.92 25.97 -21.63
N VAL A 203 -24.19 25.28 -22.73
CA VAL A 203 -24.98 24.04 -22.73
C VAL A 203 -24.38 23.01 -21.77
N ASP A 204 -23.07 22.95 -21.73
CA ASP A 204 -22.32 21.99 -20.88
C ASP A 204 -22.42 22.29 -19.37
N ASP A 205 -22.79 23.49 -18.97
CA ASP A 205 -22.99 23.87 -17.56
C ASP A 205 -24.38 23.46 -17.02
N ASN A 206 -25.28 23.05 -17.90
CA ASN A 206 -26.60 22.62 -17.47
C ASN A 206 -26.54 21.30 -16.68
N PRO A 207 -27.24 21.17 -15.52
CA PRO A 207 -27.20 19.97 -14.69
C PRO A 207 -27.54 18.68 -15.45
N ILE A 208 -28.50 18.70 -16.39
CA ILE A 208 -28.88 17.53 -17.21
C ILE A 208 -27.71 17.08 -18.09
N VAL A 209 -26.98 18.03 -18.69
CA VAL A 209 -25.83 17.73 -19.55
C VAL A 209 -24.66 17.22 -18.71
N ARG A 210 -24.43 17.81 -17.53
CA ARG A 210 -23.39 17.36 -16.59
C ARG A 210 -23.67 15.96 -16.06
N GLU A 211 -24.91 15.61 -15.77
CA GLU A 211 -25.32 14.25 -15.39
C GLU A 211 -25.00 13.25 -16.51
N ALA A 212 -25.37 13.57 -17.74
CA ALA A 212 -25.08 12.72 -18.89
C ALA A 212 -23.59 12.61 -19.19
N LEU A 213 -22.82 13.69 -18.99
CA LEU A 213 -21.35 13.67 -19.10
C LEU A 213 -20.73 12.76 -18.02
N ALA A 214 -21.16 12.88 -16.77
CA ALA A 214 -20.68 12.01 -15.69
C ALA A 214 -20.99 10.52 -15.96
N ALA A 215 -22.14 10.22 -16.56
CA ALA A 215 -22.48 8.86 -16.99
C ALA A 215 -21.54 8.35 -18.10
N LEU A 216 -21.16 9.19 -19.06
CA LEU A 216 -20.17 8.87 -20.09
C LEU A 216 -18.79 8.62 -19.50
N ASP A 217 -18.34 9.47 -18.59
CA ASP A 217 -17.05 9.33 -17.89
C ASP A 217 -17.00 8.00 -17.12
N GLN A 218 -18.09 7.65 -16.42
CA GLN A 218 -18.19 6.38 -15.71
C GLN A 218 -18.13 5.17 -16.65
N ALA A 219 -18.82 5.22 -17.79
CA ALA A 219 -18.78 4.15 -18.79
C ALA A 219 -17.37 4.00 -19.37
N THR A 220 -16.72 5.11 -19.70
CA THR A 220 -15.34 5.14 -20.22
C THR A 220 -14.34 4.58 -19.20
N LEU A 221 -14.51 4.92 -17.91
CA LEU A 221 -13.69 4.38 -16.83
C LEU A 221 -13.85 2.85 -16.73
N ARG A 222 -15.10 2.33 -16.80
CA ARG A 222 -15.35 0.89 -16.81
C ARG A 222 -14.71 0.20 -18.02
N LEU A 223 -14.74 0.82 -19.19
CA LEU A 223 -14.06 0.33 -20.38
C LEU A 223 -12.55 0.26 -20.16
N SER A 224 -11.95 1.27 -19.54
CA SER A 224 -10.52 1.27 -19.24
C SER A 224 -10.11 0.11 -18.34
N TYR A 225 -10.99 -0.35 -17.45
CA TYR A 225 -10.77 -1.48 -16.54
C TYR A 225 -10.79 -2.84 -17.22
N THR A 226 -11.16 -2.94 -18.51
CA THR A 226 -11.06 -4.18 -19.29
C THR A 226 -9.61 -4.52 -19.62
N THR A 227 -8.68 -3.57 -19.54
CA THR A 227 -7.24 -3.78 -19.73
C THR A 227 -6.55 -3.75 -18.38
N ILE A 228 -6.14 -4.91 -17.90
CA ILE A 228 -5.52 -5.05 -16.58
C ILE A 228 -4.01 -4.86 -16.70
N ARG A 229 -3.47 -3.93 -15.90
CA ARG A 229 -2.06 -3.55 -15.91
C ARG A 229 -1.40 -3.84 -14.57
N ALA A 230 -0.07 -4.04 -14.62
CA ALA A 230 0.73 -4.23 -13.40
C ALA A 230 0.73 -2.95 -12.55
N PRO A 231 0.34 -3.03 -11.26
CA PRO A 231 0.34 -1.88 -10.35
C PRO A 231 1.75 -1.48 -9.89
N GLN A 232 2.72 -2.40 -9.96
CA GLN A 232 4.11 -2.21 -9.57
C GLN A 232 5.03 -3.12 -10.36
N ASP A 233 6.34 -2.88 -10.27
CA ASP A 233 7.35 -3.79 -10.81
C ASP A 233 7.36 -5.11 -10.02
N GLY A 234 7.51 -6.24 -10.72
CA GLY A 234 7.50 -7.52 -10.04
C GLY A 234 7.61 -8.72 -10.98
N ILE A 235 7.40 -9.90 -10.39
CA ILE A 235 7.36 -11.19 -11.08
C ILE A 235 5.96 -11.76 -10.93
N VAL A 236 5.34 -12.09 -12.04
CA VAL A 236 3.98 -12.66 -12.07
C VAL A 236 4.03 -14.16 -11.77
N THR A 237 3.12 -14.63 -10.93
CA THR A 237 3.02 -16.05 -10.57
C THR A 237 1.58 -16.54 -10.73
N LYS A 238 1.41 -17.86 -10.98
CA LYS A 238 0.11 -18.55 -11.14
C LYS A 238 -0.69 -18.09 -12.37
N VAL A 239 -0.02 -17.67 -13.43
CA VAL A 239 -0.67 -17.23 -14.69
C VAL A 239 -1.44 -18.37 -15.35
N ASP A 240 -0.98 -19.61 -15.19
CA ASP A 240 -1.60 -20.81 -15.77
C ASP A 240 -3.05 -21.04 -15.28
N GLN A 241 -3.46 -20.38 -14.20
CA GLN A 241 -4.84 -20.43 -13.68
C GLN A 241 -5.82 -19.54 -14.48
N LEU A 242 -5.32 -18.72 -15.42
CA LEU A 242 -6.11 -17.81 -16.24
C LEU A 242 -6.00 -18.14 -17.74
N PRO A 243 -6.63 -19.20 -18.25
CA PRO A 243 -6.66 -19.47 -19.68
C PRO A 243 -7.53 -18.43 -20.42
N VAL A 244 -7.17 -18.17 -21.67
CA VAL A 244 -8.00 -17.37 -22.60
C VAL A 244 -9.36 -18.04 -22.75
N GLY A 245 -10.43 -17.25 -22.74
CA GLY A 245 -11.81 -17.72 -22.78
C GLY A 245 -12.48 -17.87 -21.40
N ASN A 246 -11.70 -17.87 -20.34
CA ASN A 246 -12.22 -17.94 -18.96
C ASN A 246 -13.00 -16.66 -18.61
N TYR A 247 -13.98 -16.79 -17.69
CA TYR A 247 -14.72 -15.66 -17.17
C TYR A 247 -14.14 -15.26 -15.80
N VAL A 248 -13.85 -13.99 -15.63
CA VAL A 248 -13.31 -13.41 -14.39
C VAL A 248 -14.37 -12.54 -13.75
N ASP A 249 -14.55 -12.72 -12.44
CA ASP A 249 -15.42 -11.87 -11.63
C ASP A 249 -14.64 -10.68 -11.09
N ALA A 250 -15.32 -9.53 -10.95
CA ALA A 250 -14.74 -8.34 -10.35
C ALA A 250 -14.24 -8.62 -8.93
N SER A 251 -13.09 -8.04 -8.57
CA SER A 251 -12.44 -8.14 -7.26
C SER A 251 -11.94 -9.54 -6.85
N LYS A 252 -12.14 -10.56 -7.69
CA LYS A 252 -11.62 -11.90 -7.44
C LYS A 252 -10.15 -11.98 -7.86
N PRO A 253 -9.22 -12.39 -6.97
CA PRO A 253 -7.81 -12.51 -7.33
C PRO A 253 -7.61 -13.54 -8.44
N VAL A 254 -6.83 -13.17 -9.45
CA VAL A 254 -6.54 -14.02 -10.62
C VAL A 254 -5.14 -14.62 -10.51
N PHE A 255 -4.15 -13.79 -10.19
CA PHE A 255 -2.77 -14.21 -9.95
C PHE A 255 -2.05 -13.23 -9.02
N THR A 256 -0.84 -13.58 -8.61
CA THR A 256 -0.06 -12.80 -7.65
C THR A 256 1.15 -12.17 -8.34
N LEU A 257 1.36 -10.89 -8.08
CA LEU A 257 2.57 -10.15 -8.44
C LEU A 257 3.47 -10.07 -7.22
N VAL A 258 4.66 -10.64 -7.31
CA VAL A 258 5.70 -10.63 -6.28
C VAL A 258 6.67 -9.49 -6.60
N GLY A 259 6.78 -8.52 -5.70
CA GLY A 259 7.66 -7.36 -5.87
C GLY A 259 9.14 -7.75 -5.90
N THR A 260 9.95 -6.91 -6.51
CA THR A 260 11.41 -7.11 -6.61
C THR A 260 12.19 -6.56 -5.41
N SER A 261 11.57 -5.72 -4.59
CA SER A 261 12.16 -5.24 -3.35
C SER A 261 12.06 -6.32 -2.28
N LEU A 262 13.22 -6.82 -1.83
CA LEU A 262 13.30 -7.86 -0.83
C LEU A 262 13.74 -7.28 0.52
N TRP A 263 13.19 -7.82 1.60
CA TRP A 263 13.66 -7.59 2.97
C TRP A 263 13.74 -8.92 3.72
N ILE A 264 14.36 -8.91 4.88
CA ILE A 264 14.41 -10.09 5.76
C ILE A 264 13.48 -9.82 6.93
N GLU A 265 12.63 -10.77 7.23
CA GLU A 265 11.85 -10.84 8.46
C GLU A 265 12.44 -11.94 9.32
N ALA A 266 12.92 -11.59 10.51
CA ALA A 266 13.58 -12.50 11.41
C ALA A 266 12.90 -12.47 12.78
N ASN A 267 12.58 -13.65 13.29
CA ASN A 267 11.87 -13.82 14.56
C ASN A 267 12.88 -14.02 15.69
N PHE A 268 13.12 -12.96 16.48
CA PHE A 268 13.97 -12.99 17.65
C PHE A 268 13.18 -13.34 18.91
N LYS A 269 13.79 -14.08 19.83
CA LYS A 269 13.20 -14.31 21.14
C LYS A 269 13.18 -13.01 21.96
N GLU A 270 12.21 -12.88 22.87
CA GLU A 270 12.02 -11.71 23.73
C GLU A 270 13.30 -11.33 24.51
N ASP A 271 14.05 -12.32 24.99
CA ASP A 271 15.30 -12.13 25.74
C ASP A 271 16.46 -11.58 24.89
N GLN A 272 16.45 -11.81 23.58
CA GLN A 272 17.46 -11.31 22.63
C GLN A 272 17.27 -9.83 22.25
N LEU A 273 16.08 -9.27 22.50
CA LEU A 273 15.75 -7.90 22.08
C LEU A 273 16.37 -6.81 22.97
N HIS A 274 16.89 -7.19 24.15
CA HIS A 274 17.31 -6.23 25.18
C HIS A 274 18.29 -5.16 24.68
N TYR A 275 19.26 -5.56 23.86
CA TYR A 275 20.29 -4.67 23.29
C TYR A 275 20.11 -4.36 21.82
N MET A 276 19.03 -4.81 21.19
CA MET A 276 18.74 -4.50 19.79
C MET A 276 18.15 -3.09 19.65
N ARG A 277 18.65 -2.33 18.68
CA ARG A 277 18.22 -0.96 18.39
C ARG A 277 18.15 -0.76 16.88
N LEU A 278 17.27 0.15 16.44
CA LEU A 278 17.12 0.52 15.02
C LEU A 278 18.46 1.00 14.44
N GLY A 279 18.71 0.62 13.19
CA GLY A 279 19.92 1.00 12.44
C GLY A 279 21.14 0.10 12.69
N GLN A 280 21.09 -0.83 13.65
CA GLN A 280 22.22 -1.75 13.92
C GLN A 280 22.53 -2.59 12.69
N PRO A 281 23.84 -2.86 12.44
CA PRO A 281 24.26 -3.71 11.35
C PRO A 281 23.94 -5.17 11.63
N ALA A 282 23.53 -5.89 10.61
CA ALA A 282 23.27 -7.32 10.66
C ALA A 282 23.93 -8.04 9.49
N THR A 283 24.30 -9.28 9.71
CA THR A 283 24.76 -10.19 8.67
C THR A 283 23.68 -11.24 8.44
N VAL A 284 23.28 -11.38 7.19
CA VAL A 284 22.27 -12.35 6.74
C VAL A 284 22.97 -13.43 5.92
N LYS A 285 22.68 -14.69 6.22
CA LYS A 285 23.04 -15.84 5.40
C LYS A 285 21.77 -16.51 4.94
N VAL A 286 21.59 -16.64 3.64
CA VAL A 286 20.46 -17.36 3.06
C VAL A 286 20.85 -18.82 2.87
N ASP A 287 20.02 -19.74 3.33
CA ASP A 287 20.35 -21.18 3.36
C ASP A 287 20.59 -21.76 1.96
N ALA A 288 19.92 -21.21 0.94
CA ALA A 288 20.14 -21.58 -0.45
C ALA A 288 21.51 -21.15 -1.00
N PHE A 289 22.20 -20.21 -0.33
CA PHE A 289 23.49 -19.66 -0.74
C PHE A 289 24.41 -19.50 0.47
N PRO A 290 24.91 -20.61 1.07
CA PRO A 290 25.60 -20.60 2.38
C PRO A 290 26.91 -19.81 2.39
N ASP A 291 27.57 -19.67 1.25
CA ASP A 291 28.83 -18.93 1.11
C ASP A 291 28.61 -17.41 0.97
N LEU A 292 27.36 -16.99 0.72
CA LEU A 292 27.00 -15.58 0.54
C LEU A 292 26.62 -14.94 1.88
N LYS A 293 27.40 -13.97 2.31
CA LYS A 293 27.07 -13.11 3.45
C LYS A 293 26.52 -11.78 2.94
N LEU A 294 25.27 -11.53 3.20
CA LEU A 294 24.61 -10.27 2.87
C LEU A 294 24.68 -9.33 4.08
N THR A 295 24.96 -8.07 3.83
CA THR A 295 24.85 -7.03 4.84
C THR A 295 23.40 -6.53 4.90
N ALA A 296 22.90 -6.34 6.10
CA ALA A 296 21.58 -5.79 6.34
C ALA A 296 21.61 -4.78 7.49
N ARG A 297 20.56 -4.00 7.64
CA ARG A 297 20.36 -3.09 8.76
C ARG A 297 19.00 -3.33 9.38
N LEU A 298 18.95 -3.32 10.71
CA LEU A 298 17.71 -3.41 11.45
C LEU A 298 16.86 -2.16 11.14
N ALA A 299 15.73 -2.38 10.50
CA ALA A 299 14.85 -1.31 10.03
C ALA A 299 13.70 -1.04 10.98
N ASN A 300 13.05 -2.11 11.48
CA ASN A 300 11.85 -1.98 12.27
C ASN A 300 11.65 -3.18 13.20
N PHE A 301 10.93 -2.96 14.31
CA PHE A 301 10.37 -3.99 15.16
C PHE A 301 8.86 -4.09 14.89
N SER A 302 8.34 -5.31 14.80
CA SER A 302 6.89 -5.51 14.75
C SER A 302 6.23 -4.93 16.01
N PRO A 303 5.06 -4.31 15.91
CA PRO A 303 4.35 -3.74 17.08
C PRO A 303 3.79 -4.81 18.03
N GLY A 304 3.90 -6.09 17.69
CA GLY A 304 3.45 -7.21 18.52
C GLY A 304 4.09 -8.54 18.13
N THR A 305 4.01 -9.51 19.04
CA THR A 305 4.49 -10.87 18.80
C THR A 305 3.59 -11.61 17.83
N GLY A 306 4.07 -12.68 17.21
CA GLY A 306 3.29 -13.48 16.25
C GLY A 306 1.96 -14.00 16.81
N ASN A 307 1.91 -14.29 18.13
CA ASN A 307 0.69 -14.72 18.80
C ASN A 307 -0.38 -13.61 18.89
N THR A 308 0.01 -12.35 18.96
CA THR A 308 -0.91 -11.21 19.07
C THR A 308 -1.73 -11.03 17.78
N PHE A 309 -1.16 -11.38 16.64
CA PHE A 309 -1.79 -11.25 15.32
C PHE A 309 -2.33 -12.58 14.77
N SER A 310 -2.25 -13.67 15.56
CA SER A 310 -2.81 -14.97 15.16
C SER A 310 -4.35 -14.92 15.18
N LEU A 311 -4.97 -15.49 14.14
CA LEU A 311 -6.43 -15.66 14.08
C LEU A 311 -6.95 -16.64 15.18
N LEU A 312 -6.10 -17.52 15.68
CA LEU A 312 -6.38 -18.46 16.77
C LEU A 312 -5.25 -18.38 17.79
N PRO A 313 -5.31 -17.45 18.75
CA PRO A 313 -4.34 -17.39 19.82
C PRO A 313 -4.38 -18.71 20.61
N PRO A 314 -3.23 -19.29 21.01
CA PRO A 314 -3.22 -20.48 21.84
C PRO A 314 -3.78 -20.10 23.23
N GLU A 315 -5.02 -20.49 23.50
CA GLU A 315 -5.61 -20.38 24.84
C GLU A 315 -5.15 -21.59 25.67
N ASN A 316 -4.43 -21.32 26.77
CA ASN A 316 -4.16 -22.31 27.80
C ASN A 316 -5.44 -22.57 28.62
N ALA A 317 -6.36 -23.36 28.07
CA ALA A 317 -7.68 -23.64 28.67
C ALA A 317 -7.61 -24.58 29.90
N THR A 318 -6.44 -25.12 30.26
CA THR A 318 -6.28 -26.07 31.34
C THR A 318 -5.33 -25.51 32.39
N GLY A 319 -5.82 -24.81 33.38
CA GLY A 319 -5.32 -24.49 34.72
C GLY A 319 -3.82 -24.36 35.06
N ASN A 320 -2.89 -24.84 34.26
CA ASN A 320 -1.45 -24.70 34.43
C ASN A 320 -0.89 -23.65 33.47
N TRP A 321 -0.60 -22.47 34.02
CA TRP A 321 0.08 -21.43 33.25
C TRP A 321 1.57 -21.79 33.11
N VAL A 322 2.03 -21.91 31.86
CA VAL A 322 3.46 -22.07 31.51
C VAL A 322 3.90 -20.85 30.75
N LYS A 323 4.94 -20.16 31.27
CA LYS A 323 5.57 -19.06 30.55
C LYS A 323 6.32 -19.60 29.33
N VAL A 324 5.82 -19.30 28.12
CA VAL A 324 6.51 -19.59 26.85
C VAL A 324 7.17 -18.32 26.35
N THR A 325 8.47 -18.43 26.00
CA THR A 325 9.22 -17.32 25.39
C THR A 325 8.57 -16.93 24.05
N GLN A 326 8.14 -15.69 23.96
CA GLN A 326 7.55 -15.16 22.74
C GLN A 326 8.63 -14.78 21.73
N ARG A 327 8.26 -14.79 20.43
CA ARG A 327 9.12 -14.28 19.35
C ARG A 327 8.53 -13.00 18.79
N LEU A 328 9.38 -12.02 18.55
CA LEU A 328 9.04 -10.75 17.91
C LEU A 328 9.63 -10.73 16.52
N PRO A 329 8.81 -10.51 15.47
CA PRO A 329 9.31 -10.27 14.13
C PRO A 329 10.08 -8.94 14.07
N VAL A 330 11.26 -8.99 13.45
CA VAL A 330 12.13 -7.83 13.23
C VAL A 330 12.46 -7.76 11.75
N GLU A 331 12.31 -6.59 11.17
CA GLU A 331 12.56 -6.34 9.75
C GLU A 331 13.96 -5.81 9.51
N PHE A 332 14.63 -6.36 8.52
CA PHE A 332 15.96 -5.93 8.08
C PHE A 332 15.93 -5.53 6.63
N LEU A 333 16.38 -4.33 6.33
CA LEU A 333 16.65 -3.89 4.97
C LEU A 333 17.95 -4.51 4.49
N LEU A 334 17.88 -5.25 3.38
CA LEU A 334 19.04 -5.80 2.71
C LEU A 334 19.85 -4.68 2.06
N GLY A 335 21.16 -4.76 2.19
CA GLY A 335 22.08 -4.00 1.35
C GLY A 335 22.01 -4.48 -0.10
N GLN A 336 22.92 -3.97 -0.94
CA GLN A 336 22.97 -4.41 -2.34
C GLN A 336 23.32 -5.90 -2.40
N ALA A 337 22.36 -6.71 -2.85
CA ALA A 337 22.62 -8.10 -3.19
C ALA A 337 23.38 -8.15 -4.55
N PRO A 338 24.35 -9.06 -4.72
CA PRO A 338 25.00 -9.28 -6.00
C PRO A 338 23.96 -9.61 -7.07
N ALA A 339 24.05 -8.96 -8.24
CA ALA A 339 23.07 -9.08 -9.32
C ALA A 339 22.97 -10.51 -9.92
N ASN A 340 23.96 -11.35 -9.67
CA ASN A 340 24.03 -12.73 -10.15
C ASN A 340 23.39 -13.77 -9.20
N VAL A 341 22.88 -13.34 -8.04
CA VAL A 341 22.24 -14.24 -7.07
C VAL A 341 20.73 -14.09 -7.14
N PRO A 342 19.99 -15.12 -7.57
CA PRO A 342 18.54 -15.09 -7.66
C PRO A 342 17.93 -15.28 -6.24
N LEU A 343 17.82 -14.19 -5.48
CA LEU A 343 17.09 -14.23 -4.22
C LEU A 343 15.59 -14.25 -4.50
N HIS A 344 14.90 -15.19 -3.88
CA HIS A 344 13.46 -15.35 -3.98
C HIS A 344 12.80 -15.15 -2.62
N ALA A 345 11.60 -14.58 -2.61
CA ALA A 345 10.79 -14.51 -1.40
C ALA A 345 10.41 -15.93 -0.92
N GLY A 346 10.46 -16.15 0.39
CA GLY A 346 10.19 -17.43 1.02
C GLY A 346 11.41 -18.30 1.29
N LEU A 347 12.62 -17.88 0.88
CA LEU A 347 13.85 -18.58 1.25
C LEU A 347 14.14 -18.39 2.75
N SER A 348 14.57 -19.47 3.42
CA SER A 348 15.04 -19.43 4.80
C SER A 348 16.40 -18.76 4.90
N ALA A 349 16.62 -18.09 6.01
CA ALA A 349 17.87 -17.40 6.30
C ALA A 349 18.21 -17.43 7.77
N SER A 350 19.48 -17.20 8.10
CA SER A 350 19.93 -16.89 9.45
C SER A 350 20.42 -15.45 9.52
N VAL A 351 20.04 -14.76 10.59
CA VAL A 351 20.39 -13.36 10.83
C VAL A 351 21.21 -13.25 12.10
N THR A 352 22.33 -12.54 12.01
CA THR A 352 23.18 -12.20 13.16
C THR A 352 23.29 -10.68 13.23
N VAL A 353 22.80 -10.10 14.33
CA VAL A 353 22.82 -8.67 14.61
C VAL A 353 24.03 -8.35 15.49
N ASP A 354 24.81 -7.34 15.12
CA ASP A 354 25.85 -6.79 15.97
C ASP A 354 25.24 -5.67 16.84
N THR A 355 24.94 -6.02 18.09
CA THR A 355 24.34 -5.07 19.05
C THR A 355 25.34 -4.04 19.57
N GLY A 356 26.65 -4.27 19.38
CA GLY A 356 27.70 -3.44 19.94
C GLY A 356 27.84 -3.57 21.47
N HIS A 357 26.97 -4.34 22.12
CA HIS A 357 27.03 -4.53 23.58
C HIS A 357 28.26 -5.34 24.00
N ARG A 358 28.97 -4.88 25.02
CA ARG A 358 30.11 -5.62 25.65
C ARG A 358 29.78 -5.90 27.11
N ARG A 359 29.92 -7.14 27.50
CA ARG A 359 29.78 -7.52 28.91
C ARG A 359 30.92 -6.92 29.73
N HIS A 360 30.59 -6.27 30.84
CA HIS A 360 31.57 -5.72 31.80
C HIS A 360 31.61 -6.60 33.04
N LEU A 361 32.82 -6.75 33.63
CA LEU A 361 33.03 -7.59 34.82
C LEU A 361 32.52 -6.98 36.13
N PHE A 362 32.42 -5.66 36.19
CA PHE A 362 31.88 -4.92 37.32
C PHE A 362 30.71 -4.05 36.76
N GLY A 363 29.53 -4.33 37.27
CA GLY A 363 28.30 -3.74 36.81
C GLY A 363 28.33 -2.22 36.74
N GLY A 364 28.14 -1.74 35.58
CA GLY A 364 27.92 -0.37 35.19
C GLY A 364 27.27 -0.37 33.85
N ASP A 365 25.97 -0.76 33.78
CA ASP A 365 25.13 -0.45 32.64
C ASP A 365 25.00 1.07 32.58
N ALA A 366 25.97 1.74 31.96
CA ALA A 366 25.76 3.05 31.45
C ALA A 366 24.77 2.87 30.26
N ALA A 367 23.47 2.95 30.57
CA ALA A 367 22.43 3.10 29.60
C ALA A 367 22.83 4.29 28.71
N ALA A 368 23.22 4.00 27.47
CA ALA A 368 23.18 5.04 26.44
C ALA A 368 21.73 5.47 26.36
N ALA A 369 21.47 6.67 26.88
CA ALA A 369 20.18 7.34 26.81
C ALA A 369 19.80 7.58 25.34
N PRO A 370 18.49 7.74 25.04
CA PRO A 370 17.87 7.67 23.74
C PRO A 370 18.37 8.67 22.72
#